data_861cd8305304fa03df17b7910f0f900d
#
_entry.id   861cd8305304fa03df17b7910f0f900d
#
_cell.length_a   1.000
_cell.length_b   1.000
_cell.length_c   1.000
_cell.angle_alpha   90.00
_cell.angle_beta   90.00
_cell.angle_gamma   90.00
#
_symmetry.space_group_name_H-M   'P 1'
#
loop_
_entity.id
_entity.type
_entity.pdbx_description
1 polymer ?
#
loop_
_entity_poly.entity_id
_entity_poly.type
_entity_poly.pdbx_seq_one_letter_code
_entity_poly.pdbx_strand_id
1 'polypeptide(L)'
;MKILLGSGGVGTDERKAMYQSLMSENFSDCDKVVFVPYASDDHDGYTERMRGFSGVEGDFVGIHEYEDPVSALGEADGIYVGGGNTWLLVRELHERGLVGPIREAVMSRGIPYAGVSAGANVACPTMQTTNDMPITLSLIHI
;
A
#
# COMPACT_ATOMS: atom_id res chain seq x y z
N MET A 1 0.54 -1.13 -16.54
CA MET A 1 0.28 -0.71 -15.16
C MET A 1 -0.77 -1.65 -14.56
N LYS A 2 -0.53 -2.16 -13.37
CA LYS A 2 -1.41 -3.12 -12.71
C LYS A 2 -1.77 -2.58 -11.33
N ILE A 3 -3.04 -2.24 -11.11
CA ILE A 3 -3.51 -1.55 -9.89
C ILE A 3 -4.72 -2.27 -9.34
N LEU A 4 -4.67 -2.60 -8.07
CA LEU A 4 -5.78 -3.16 -7.30
C LEU A 4 -6.16 -2.18 -6.19
N LEU A 5 -7.38 -1.67 -6.22
CA LEU A 5 -7.90 -0.78 -5.18
C LEU A 5 -9.07 -1.45 -4.48
N GLY A 6 -8.99 -1.55 -3.16
CA GLY A 6 -10.00 -2.16 -2.32
C GLY A 6 -10.62 -1.20 -1.33
N SER A 7 -11.93 -1.28 -1.15
CA SER A 7 -12.67 -0.59 -0.10
C SER A 7 -13.55 -1.58 0.66
N GLY A 8 -13.84 -1.28 1.92
CA GLY A 8 -14.65 -2.12 2.77
C GLY A 8 -13.86 -3.26 3.43
N GLY A 9 -14.51 -3.91 4.37
CA GLY A 9 -13.88 -4.94 5.19
C GLY A 9 -13.93 -6.34 4.59
N VAL A 10 -13.07 -7.19 5.08
CA VAL A 10 -13.00 -8.63 4.78
C VAL A 10 -13.66 -9.46 5.89
N GLY A 11 -14.80 -8.98 6.38
CA GLY A 11 -15.48 -9.53 7.57
C GLY A 11 -16.11 -10.91 7.40
N THR A 12 -16.13 -11.49 6.20
CA THR A 12 -16.63 -12.84 5.94
C THR A 12 -15.52 -13.71 5.32
N ASP A 13 -15.61 -15.03 5.50
CA ASP A 13 -14.65 -15.97 4.91
C ASP A 13 -14.62 -15.88 3.38
N GLU A 14 -15.78 -15.67 2.76
CA GLU A 14 -15.91 -15.49 1.30
C GLU A 14 -15.17 -14.23 0.83
N ARG A 15 -15.35 -13.09 1.50
CA ARG A 15 -14.66 -11.84 1.17
C ARG A 15 -13.16 -11.95 1.41
N LYS A 16 -12.75 -12.62 2.47
CA LYS A 16 -11.34 -12.89 2.76
C LYS A 16 -10.70 -13.71 1.66
N ALA A 17 -11.34 -14.80 1.24
CA ALA A 17 -10.84 -15.66 0.17
C ALA A 17 -10.73 -14.90 -1.16
N MET A 18 -11.74 -14.09 -1.50
CA MET A 18 -11.73 -13.25 -2.69
C MET A 18 -10.58 -12.22 -2.64
N TYR A 19 -10.41 -11.55 -1.52
CA TYR A 19 -9.32 -10.58 -1.30
C TYR A 19 -7.95 -11.24 -1.52
N GLN A 20 -7.71 -12.39 -0.87
CA GLN A 20 -6.45 -13.12 -0.99
C GLN A 20 -6.18 -13.57 -2.43
N SER A 21 -7.21 -14.02 -3.14
CA SER A 21 -7.11 -14.40 -4.55
C SER A 21 -6.73 -13.21 -5.44
N LEU A 22 -7.36 -12.05 -5.25
CA LEU A 22 -7.06 -10.84 -5.99
C LEU A 22 -5.64 -10.33 -5.71
N MET A 23 -5.20 -10.39 -4.47
CA MET A 23 -3.85 -9.98 -4.07
C MET A 23 -2.79 -10.93 -4.67
N SER A 24 -3.04 -12.23 -4.59
CA SER A 24 -2.16 -13.24 -5.19
C SER A 24 -2.03 -13.03 -6.70
N GLU A 25 -3.14 -12.77 -7.38
CA GLU A 25 -3.13 -12.48 -8.83
C GLU A 25 -2.41 -11.16 -9.15
N ASN A 26 -2.67 -10.10 -8.36
CA ASN A 26 -2.06 -8.79 -8.59
C ASN A 26 -0.54 -8.84 -8.48
N PHE A 27 -0.02 -9.63 -7.56
CA PHE A 27 1.41 -9.75 -7.27
C PHE A 27 2.04 -11.07 -7.73
N SER A 28 1.39 -11.78 -8.68
CA SER A 28 1.83 -13.11 -9.12
C SER A 28 3.25 -13.16 -9.69
N ASP A 29 3.71 -12.07 -10.31
CA ASP A 29 5.03 -11.96 -10.91
C ASP A 29 6.04 -11.20 -10.01
N CYS A 30 5.71 -11.01 -8.74
CA CYS A 30 6.54 -10.27 -7.79
C CYS A 30 7.29 -11.22 -6.86
N ASP A 31 8.61 -11.18 -6.89
CA ASP A 31 9.43 -11.88 -5.91
C ASP A 31 9.46 -11.14 -4.57
N LYS A 32 9.37 -9.80 -4.61
CA LYS A 32 9.39 -8.96 -3.42
C LYS A 32 8.29 -7.90 -3.48
N VAL A 33 7.37 -7.95 -2.52
CA VAL A 33 6.34 -6.93 -2.32
C VAL A 33 6.69 -6.10 -1.08
N VAL A 34 6.81 -4.79 -1.27
CA VAL A 34 7.05 -3.85 -0.19
C VAL A 34 5.72 -3.36 0.36
N PHE A 35 5.51 -3.59 1.65
CA PHE A 35 4.30 -3.17 2.36
C PHE A 35 4.51 -1.84 3.06
N VAL A 36 3.55 -0.92 2.92
CA VAL A 36 3.57 0.41 3.54
C VAL A 36 2.53 0.45 4.67
N PRO A 37 2.94 0.36 5.96
CA PRO A 37 2.03 0.25 7.11
C PRO A 37 1.65 1.60 7.73
N TYR A 38 1.98 2.72 7.11
CA TYR A 38 1.98 4.05 7.74
C TYR A 38 0.60 4.66 8.02
N ALA A 39 -0.49 3.99 7.65
CA ALA A 39 -1.83 4.35 8.11
C ALA A 39 -2.13 3.86 9.55
N SER A 40 -1.21 3.15 10.16
CA SER A 40 -1.27 2.64 11.54
C SER A 40 -0.06 3.13 12.34
N ASP A 41 -0.21 3.26 13.66
CA ASP A 41 0.91 3.57 14.55
C ASP A 41 1.79 2.34 14.86
N ASP A 42 1.22 1.15 14.83
CA ASP A 42 1.92 -0.12 15.07
C ASP A 42 2.39 -0.72 13.74
N HIS A 43 3.50 -0.25 13.23
CA HIS A 43 4.05 -0.66 11.93
C HIS A 43 4.45 -2.13 11.92
N ASP A 44 5.13 -2.61 12.96
CA ASP A 44 5.59 -4.01 13.04
C ASP A 44 4.42 -4.99 13.15
N GLY A 45 3.50 -4.74 14.07
CA GLY A 45 2.34 -5.61 14.28
C GLY A 45 1.42 -5.64 13.05
N TYR A 46 1.23 -4.49 12.40
CA TYR A 46 0.43 -4.42 11.18
C TYR A 46 1.08 -5.21 10.04
N THR A 47 2.39 -5.05 9.85
CA THR A 47 3.14 -5.78 8.82
C THR A 47 3.10 -7.28 9.04
N GLU A 48 3.28 -7.75 10.28
CA GLU A 48 3.20 -9.18 10.61
C GLU A 48 1.80 -9.78 10.34
N ARG A 49 0.74 -9.06 10.74
CA ARG A 49 -0.63 -9.50 10.45
C ARG A 49 -0.87 -9.61 8.94
N MET A 50 -0.42 -8.64 8.18
CA MET A 50 -0.62 -8.61 6.73
C MET A 50 0.27 -9.61 5.99
N ARG A 51 1.46 -9.90 6.49
CA ARG A 51 2.32 -10.95 5.96
C ARG A 51 1.62 -12.30 5.96
N GLY A 52 0.90 -12.63 7.04
CA GLY A 52 0.15 -13.88 7.15
C GLY A 52 -1.23 -13.86 6.49
N PHE A 53 -1.78 -12.68 6.20
CA PHE A 53 -3.17 -12.52 5.77
C PHE A 53 -3.32 -12.20 4.28
N SER A 54 -2.35 -11.51 3.68
CA SER A 54 -2.53 -10.85 2.38
C SER A 54 -2.73 -11.79 1.18
N GLY A 55 -2.27 -13.02 1.27
CA GLY A 55 -2.27 -13.95 0.13
C GLY A 55 -1.13 -13.70 -0.87
N VAL A 56 -0.21 -12.80 -0.56
CA VAL A 56 1.01 -12.58 -1.38
C VAL A 56 1.96 -13.75 -1.20
N GLU A 57 2.41 -14.34 -2.30
CA GLU A 57 3.26 -15.54 -2.30
C GLU A 57 4.75 -15.23 -2.21
N GLY A 58 5.18 -14.06 -2.70
CA GLY A 58 6.57 -13.62 -2.65
C GLY A 58 6.99 -13.10 -1.27
N ASP A 59 8.21 -12.60 -1.16
CA ASP A 59 8.69 -11.94 0.04
C ASP A 59 7.85 -10.69 0.34
N PHE A 60 7.32 -10.63 1.56
CA PHE A 60 6.48 -9.53 2.04
C PHE A 60 7.23 -8.77 3.11
N VAL A 61 7.73 -7.57 2.77
CA VAL A 61 8.62 -6.81 3.64
C VAL A 61 8.05 -5.43 3.91
N GLY A 62 7.97 -5.05 5.19
CA GLY A 62 7.56 -3.71 5.58
C GLY A 62 8.60 -2.67 5.18
N ILE A 63 8.16 -1.56 4.58
CA ILE A 63 9.08 -0.50 4.15
C ILE A 63 9.88 0.08 5.33
N HIS A 64 9.32 0.09 6.52
CA HIS A 64 9.95 0.58 7.75
C HIS A 64 11.06 -0.36 8.26
N GLU A 65 11.13 -1.61 7.77
CA GLU A 65 12.19 -2.57 8.10
C GLU A 65 13.51 -2.28 7.36
N TYR A 66 13.49 -1.40 6.36
CA TYR A 66 14.68 -0.97 5.63
C TYR A 66 15.31 0.26 6.29
N GLU A 67 16.64 0.29 6.27
CA GLU A 67 17.39 1.48 6.72
C GLU A 67 17.09 2.69 5.83
N ASP A 68 17.00 2.47 4.51
CA ASP A 68 16.61 3.48 3.53
C ASP A 68 15.33 3.07 2.80
N PRO A 69 14.16 3.60 3.20
CA PRO A 69 12.89 3.29 2.55
C PRO A 69 12.82 3.66 1.07
N VAL A 70 13.51 4.71 0.64
CA VAL A 70 13.54 5.10 -0.78
C VAL A 70 14.26 4.05 -1.62
N SER A 71 15.38 3.53 -1.13
CA SER A 71 16.11 2.42 -1.77
C SER A 71 15.27 1.15 -1.82
N ALA A 72 14.47 0.89 -0.78
CA ALA A 72 13.55 -0.25 -0.74
C ALA A 72 12.56 -0.23 -1.91
N LEU A 73 12.03 0.94 -2.25
CA LEU A 73 11.14 1.11 -3.39
C LEU A 73 11.84 0.86 -4.73
N GLY A 74 13.12 1.17 -4.82
CA GLY A 74 13.93 0.88 -6.01
C GLY A 74 14.12 -0.62 -6.27
N GLU A 75 14.09 -1.43 -5.22
CA GLU A 75 14.24 -2.89 -5.28
C GLU A 75 12.90 -3.66 -5.29
N ALA A 76 11.78 -2.97 -5.09
CA ALA A 76 10.47 -3.58 -5.02
C ALA A 76 9.99 -4.06 -6.40
N ASP A 77 9.38 -5.24 -6.44
CA ASP A 77 8.66 -5.75 -7.60
C ASP A 77 7.17 -5.42 -7.54
N GLY A 78 6.67 -5.11 -6.36
CA GLY A 78 5.31 -4.67 -6.11
C GLY A 78 5.20 -3.80 -4.85
N ILE A 79 4.18 -2.97 -4.78
CA ILE A 79 3.93 -2.09 -3.64
C ILE A 79 2.51 -2.31 -3.13
N TYR A 80 2.37 -2.58 -1.83
CA TYR A 80 1.09 -2.68 -1.17
C TYR A 80 0.98 -1.63 -0.06
N VAL A 81 0.01 -0.72 -0.18
CA VAL A 81 -0.26 0.31 0.83
C VAL A 81 -1.49 -0.07 1.64
N GLY A 82 -1.28 -0.26 2.93
CA GLY A 82 -2.32 -0.69 3.85
C GLY A 82 -3.34 0.39 4.19
N GLY A 83 -4.46 -0.05 4.77
CA GLY A 83 -5.53 0.83 5.25
C GLY A 83 -5.31 1.31 6.68
N GLY A 84 -6.19 2.18 7.12
CA GLY A 84 -6.21 2.80 8.43
C GLY A 84 -6.51 4.29 8.34
N ASN A 85 -5.78 5.11 9.06
CA ASN A 85 -5.95 6.56 9.08
C ASN A 85 -5.28 7.20 7.85
N THR A 86 -6.07 7.76 6.95
CA THR A 86 -5.58 8.35 5.70
C THR A 86 -4.70 9.58 5.95
N TRP A 87 -5.06 10.44 6.91
CA TRP A 87 -4.28 11.63 7.24
C TRP A 87 -2.88 11.26 7.75
N LEU A 88 -2.82 10.27 8.64
CA LEU A 88 -1.55 9.75 9.16
C LEU A 88 -0.69 9.20 8.01
N LEU A 89 -1.28 8.40 7.13
CA LEU A 89 -0.60 7.84 5.96
C LEU A 89 -0.02 8.94 5.06
N VAL A 90 -0.81 9.93 4.69
CA VAL A 90 -0.36 11.04 3.83
C VAL A 90 0.79 11.81 4.49
N ARG A 91 0.65 12.13 5.78
CA ARG A 91 1.70 12.81 6.53
C ARG A 91 3.02 12.01 6.51
N GLU A 92 2.96 10.75 6.86
CA GLU A 92 4.14 9.87 6.90
C GLU A 92 4.79 9.73 5.52
N LEU A 93 4.00 9.58 4.47
CA LEU A 93 4.52 9.51 3.10
C LEU A 93 5.27 10.80 2.71
N HIS A 94 4.75 11.96 3.09
CA HIS A 94 5.41 13.25 2.82
C HIS A 94 6.67 13.46 3.67
N GLU A 95 6.58 13.23 4.97
CA GLU A 95 7.71 13.39 5.89
C GLU A 95 8.89 12.49 5.53
N ARG A 96 8.60 11.30 5.00
CA ARG A 96 9.62 10.32 4.59
C ARG A 96 10.04 10.44 3.12
N GLY A 97 9.46 11.38 2.38
CA GLY A 97 9.79 11.60 0.96
C GLY A 97 9.41 10.45 0.03
N LEU A 98 8.33 9.72 0.33
CA LEU A 98 7.96 8.49 -0.38
C LEU A 98 6.94 8.68 -1.50
N VAL A 99 6.24 9.82 -1.55
CA VAL A 99 5.20 10.07 -2.57
C VAL A 99 5.75 9.97 -3.99
N GLY A 100 6.85 10.68 -4.26
CA GLY A 100 7.51 10.65 -5.56
C GLY A 100 8.04 9.28 -5.95
N PRO A 101 8.84 8.63 -5.10
CA PRO A 101 9.36 7.28 -5.35
C PRO A 101 8.29 6.22 -5.59
N ILE A 102 7.19 6.22 -4.82
CA ILE A 102 6.07 5.29 -5.07
C ILE A 102 5.44 5.58 -6.43
N ARG A 103 5.16 6.84 -6.72
CA ARG A 103 4.59 7.25 -8.00
C ARG A 103 5.47 6.83 -9.18
N GLU A 104 6.76 7.06 -9.10
CA GLU A 104 7.73 6.66 -10.12
C GLU A 104 7.76 5.14 -10.31
N ALA A 105 7.79 4.37 -9.25
CA ALA A 105 7.78 2.92 -9.32
C ALA A 105 6.53 2.39 -10.06
N VAL A 106 5.37 2.93 -9.76
CA VAL A 106 4.10 2.48 -10.37
C VAL A 106 3.94 3.02 -11.79
N MET A 107 4.17 4.31 -12.00
CA MET A 107 3.90 4.98 -13.28
C MET A 107 5.00 4.76 -14.32
N SER A 108 6.27 4.84 -13.92
CA SER A 108 7.41 4.75 -14.84
C SER A 108 7.94 3.34 -14.99
N ARG A 109 8.09 2.61 -13.88
CA ARG A 109 8.56 1.21 -13.90
C ARG A 109 7.44 0.21 -14.11
N GLY A 110 6.18 0.62 -13.93
CA GLY A 110 5.00 -0.21 -14.14
C GLY A 110 4.82 -1.36 -13.14
N ILE A 111 5.42 -1.27 -11.95
CA ILE A 111 5.27 -2.32 -10.94
C ILE A 111 3.83 -2.36 -10.39
N PRO A 112 3.32 -3.55 -10.05
CA PRO A 112 1.98 -3.68 -9.47
C PRO A 112 1.82 -2.90 -8.17
N TYR A 113 0.65 -2.25 -8.02
CA TYR A 113 0.24 -1.53 -6.83
C TYR A 113 -1.04 -2.14 -6.27
N ALA A 114 -1.12 -2.29 -4.97
CA ALA A 114 -2.37 -2.53 -4.28
C ALA A 114 -2.56 -1.49 -3.17
N GLY A 115 -3.76 -0.95 -3.06
CA GLY A 115 -4.14 -0.03 -2.00
C GLY A 115 -5.48 -0.42 -1.41
N VAL A 116 -5.57 -0.48 -0.08
CA VAL A 116 -6.81 -0.83 0.63
C VAL A 116 -7.20 0.30 1.56
N SER A 117 -8.46 0.74 1.48
CA SER A 117 -9.00 1.84 2.29
C SER A 117 -8.13 3.10 2.14
N ALA A 118 -7.41 3.53 3.19
CA ALA A 118 -6.48 4.67 3.11
C ALA A 118 -5.48 4.52 1.95
N GLY A 119 -4.96 3.32 1.73
CA GLY A 119 -4.05 3.03 0.61
C GLY A 119 -4.70 3.20 -0.76
N ALA A 120 -6.00 2.95 -0.88
CA ALA A 120 -6.75 3.25 -2.08
C ALA A 120 -6.98 4.77 -2.25
N ASN A 121 -7.30 5.46 -1.17
CA ASN A 121 -7.54 6.91 -1.18
C ASN A 121 -6.30 7.69 -1.66
N VAL A 122 -5.11 7.35 -1.18
CA VAL A 122 -3.88 8.06 -1.56
C VAL A 122 -3.46 7.81 -3.01
N ALA A 123 -3.96 6.77 -3.66
CA ALA A 123 -3.74 6.52 -5.08
C ALA A 123 -4.57 7.45 -5.97
N CYS A 124 -5.63 8.06 -5.44
CA CYS A 124 -6.54 8.92 -6.19
C CYS A 124 -5.99 10.34 -6.37
N PRO A 125 -6.54 11.12 -7.33
CA PRO A 125 -6.13 12.51 -7.53
C PRO A 125 -6.56 13.46 -6.41
N THR A 126 -7.63 13.14 -5.69
CA THR A 126 -8.18 13.99 -4.63
C THR A 126 -8.61 13.15 -3.43
N MET A 127 -8.80 13.80 -2.28
CA MET A 127 -9.31 13.19 -1.04
C MET A 127 -10.84 13.18 -0.92
N GLN A 128 -11.57 13.49 -1.98
CA GLN A 128 -13.04 13.52 -1.96
C GLN A 128 -13.67 12.14 -1.77
N THR A 129 -12.88 11.08 -1.84
CA THR A 129 -13.28 9.70 -1.59
C THR A 129 -13.35 9.33 -0.10
N THR A 130 -12.94 10.23 0.78
CA THR A 130 -12.99 10.04 2.23
C THR A 130 -13.58 11.26 2.92
N ASN A 131 -14.24 11.04 4.06
CA ASN A 131 -14.75 12.09 4.94
C ASN A 131 -13.81 12.35 6.13
N ASP A 132 -12.59 11.86 6.07
CA ASP A 132 -11.56 12.11 7.06
C ASP A 132 -11.22 13.61 7.13
N MET A 133 -10.32 13.97 8.03
CA MET A 133 -9.90 15.37 8.22
C MET A 133 -9.42 16.00 6.90
N PRO A 134 -9.62 17.31 6.71
CA PRO A 134 -9.12 18.01 5.54
C PRO A 134 -7.62 17.79 5.36
N ILE A 135 -7.23 17.28 4.20
CA ILE A 135 -5.83 17.03 3.85
C ILE A 135 -5.42 18.03 2.77
N THR A 136 -4.45 18.86 3.08
CA THR A 136 -3.93 19.87 2.17
C THR A 136 -2.69 19.42 1.40
N LEU A 137 -2.12 18.27 1.79
CA LEU A 137 -0.96 17.70 1.13
C LEU A 137 -1.37 16.95 -0.14
N SER A 138 -0.50 16.94 -1.13
CA SER A 138 -0.73 16.20 -2.36
C SER A 138 -0.67 14.68 -2.12
N LEU A 139 -1.45 13.95 -2.90
CA LEU A 139 -1.51 12.49 -2.89
C LEU A 139 -0.51 11.89 -3.89
N ILE A 140 -0.46 10.56 -3.93
CA ILE A 140 0.39 9.85 -4.89
C ILE A 140 -0.06 10.13 -6.33
N HIS A 141 -1.36 10.20 -6.54
CA HIS A 141 -1.98 10.49 -7.83
C HIS A 141 -1.48 9.54 -8.93
N ILE A 142 -1.80 8.29 -8.76
CA ILE A 142 -1.50 7.24 -9.74
C ILE A 142 -2.53 7.26 -10.88
#